data_c60ac8d933aaad2f5dfa74a279302b86
#
_entry.id   c60ac8d933aaad2f5dfa74a279302b86
#
_cell.length_a   1.000
_cell.length_b   1.000
_cell.length_c   1.000
_cell.angle_alpha   90.00
_cell.angle_beta   90.00
_cell.angle_gamma   90.00
#
_symmetry.space_group_name_H-M   'P 1'
#
loop_
_entity.id
_entity.type
_entity.pdbx_description
1 polymer ?
#
loop_
_entity_poly.entity_id
_entity_poly.type
_entity_poly.pdbx_seq_one_letter_code
_entity_poly.pdbx_strand_id
1 'polypeptide(L)'
;DGALNWFINLNQSLDDKTSMFFSNPILIYDDYIYLSTDYFFYKIDLISGTTLFKIPITSKVKPVISGDSIFLITKDDLLVCINSKKGEILYSIEISTEIAKFLDTKKKEIYIKSLALVNSDLHIFLHNSYVVKFKVTGIIKNINKLPKKINSSPVFVDNSIIYLNKNKLIVLD
;
A
#
# COMPACT_ATOMS: atom_id res chain seq x y z
N ASP A 1 -4.77 -3.70 31.37
CA ASP A 1 -3.72 -3.94 32.38
C ASP A 1 -2.33 -3.49 31.92
N GLY A 2 -2.08 -3.29 30.64
CA GLY A 2 -0.78 -2.88 30.08
C GLY A 2 0.31 -3.95 30.21
N ALA A 3 -0.05 -5.22 30.37
CA ALA A 3 0.89 -6.32 30.40
C ALA A 3 1.52 -6.54 29.02
N LEU A 4 2.85 -6.76 28.99
CA LEU A 4 3.57 -7.11 27.78
C LEU A 4 3.28 -8.59 27.44
N ASN A 5 2.62 -8.84 26.30
CA ASN A 5 2.36 -10.20 25.86
C ASN A 5 3.57 -10.80 25.13
N TRP A 6 4.18 -10.04 24.22
CA TRP A 6 5.37 -10.42 23.47
C TRP A 6 6.08 -9.18 22.90
N PHE A 7 7.33 -9.35 22.52
CA PHE A 7 8.06 -8.37 21.72
C PHE A 7 8.91 -9.07 20.66
N ILE A 8 9.18 -8.40 19.56
CA ILE A 8 10.06 -8.89 18.51
C ILE A 8 11.08 -7.81 18.14
N ASN A 9 12.35 -8.20 18.07
CA ASN A 9 13.42 -7.36 17.58
C ASN A 9 13.63 -7.66 16.07
N LEU A 10 13.18 -6.77 15.21
CA LEU A 10 13.27 -6.94 13.75
C LEU A 10 14.69 -6.75 13.20
N ASN A 11 15.63 -6.27 14.04
CA ASN A 11 17.04 -6.04 13.68
C ASN A 11 17.95 -7.22 13.97
N GLN A 12 17.48 -8.28 14.61
CA GLN A 12 18.34 -9.40 15.06
C GLN A 12 19.05 -10.16 13.92
N SER A 13 18.62 -10.01 12.67
CA SER A 13 19.18 -10.74 11.52
C SER A 13 19.86 -9.86 10.48
N LEU A 14 20.16 -8.60 10.82
CA LEU A 14 20.73 -7.64 9.87
C LEU A 14 22.06 -7.12 10.42
N ASP A 15 23.13 -7.31 9.64
CA ASP A 15 24.43 -6.68 9.90
C ASP A 15 24.36 -5.15 9.78
N ASP A 16 23.32 -4.63 9.14
CA ASP A 16 23.05 -3.20 8.99
C ASP A 16 21.90 -2.72 9.88
N LYS A 17 22.06 -1.53 10.43
CA LYS A 17 21.07 -0.84 11.26
C LYS A 17 19.82 -0.55 10.43
N THR A 18 18.79 -1.37 10.54
CA THR A 18 17.49 -1.11 9.91
C THR A 18 16.85 0.11 10.55
N SER A 19 16.66 1.17 9.75
CA SER A 19 15.88 2.31 10.20
C SER A 19 14.40 1.97 10.12
N MET A 20 13.69 2.09 11.24
CA MET A 20 12.24 1.94 11.29
C MET A 20 11.51 3.26 10.99
N PHE A 21 12.26 4.36 10.76
CA PHE A 21 11.69 5.69 10.52
C PHE A 21 10.87 5.80 9.24
N PHE A 22 11.12 4.93 8.26
CA PHE A 22 10.40 4.89 6.99
C PHE A 22 9.42 3.72 6.89
N SER A 23 9.06 3.11 8.03
CA SER A 23 8.04 2.07 8.03
C SER A 23 6.66 2.66 7.70
N ASN A 24 5.86 1.92 6.93
CA ASN A 24 4.45 2.24 6.79
C ASN A 24 3.71 1.96 8.10
N PRO A 25 2.53 2.59 8.31
CA PRO A 25 1.68 2.24 9.43
C PRO A 25 1.43 0.74 9.49
N ILE A 26 1.46 0.20 10.71
CA ILE A 26 1.13 -1.20 10.96
C ILE A 26 -0.30 -1.47 10.46
N LEU A 27 -0.47 -2.54 9.69
CA LEU A 27 -1.76 -3.01 9.25
C LEU A 27 -2.11 -4.28 10.01
N ILE A 28 -3.27 -4.30 10.63
CA ILE A 28 -3.85 -5.49 11.25
C ILE A 28 -5.00 -5.95 10.37
N TYR A 29 -4.99 -7.22 9.99
CA TYR A 29 -6.06 -7.85 9.23
C TYR A 29 -6.21 -9.29 9.70
N ASP A 30 -7.43 -9.67 10.09
CA ASP A 30 -7.72 -10.89 10.84
C ASP A 30 -6.77 -11.01 12.07
N ASP A 31 -6.16 -12.15 12.28
CA ASP A 31 -5.24 -12.44 13.38
C ASP A 31 -3.77 -12.15 13.05
N TYR A 32 -3.50 -11.26 12.07
CA TYR A 32 -2.15 -11.02 11.59
C TYR A 32 -1.79 -9.54 11.56
N ILE A 33 -0.52 -9.29 11.86
CA ILE A 33 0.13 -7.98 11.70
C ILE A 33 0.93 -8.02 10.41
N TYR A 34 0.76 -6.99 9.59
CA TYR A 34 1.55 -6.74 8.38
C TYR A 34 2.35 -5.47 8.56
N LEU A 35 3.66 -5.60 8.39
CA LEU A 35 4.61 -4.51 8.62
C LEU A 35 5.59 -4.41 7.46
N SER A 36 5.77 -3.20 6.92
CA SER A 36 6.82 -2.90 5.95
C SER A 36 7.89 -2.05 6.63
N THR A 37 9.12 -2.53 6.60
CA THR A 37 10.32 -1.82 7.03
C THR A 37 11.08 -1.31 5.80
N ASP A 38 12.28 -0.74 5.98
CA ASP A 38 13.12 -0.26 4.87
C ASP A 38 13.57 -1.35 3.91
N TYR A 39 13.67 -2.60 4.37
CA TYR A 39 14.21 -3.72 3.58
C TYR A 39 13.23 -4.87 3.40
N PHE A 40 12.27 -5.04 4.31
CA PHE A 40 11.45 -6.24 4.35
C PHE A 40 9.98 -5.94 4.59
N PHE A 41 9.17 -6.84 4.08
CA PHE A 41 7.76 -6.94 4.41
C PHE A 41 7.53 -8.20 5.24
N TYR A 42 6.83 -8.05 6.36
CA TYR A 42 6.58 -9.10 7.34
C TYR A 42 5.09 -9.42 7.44
N LYS A 43 4.80 -10.69 7.67
CA LYS A 43 3.54 -11.15 8.28
C LYS A 43 3.86 -11.79 9.61
N ILE A 44 3.19 -11.33 10.68
CA ILE A 44 3.43 -11.73 12.04
C ILE A 44 2.09 -12.15 12.64
N ASP A 45 2.07 -13.25 13.37
CA ASP A 45 0.90 -13.69 14.14
C ASP A 45 0.64 -12.71 15.29
N LEU A 46 -0.59 -12.22 15.40
CA LEU A 46 -0.96 -11.18 16.37
C LEU A 46 -0.87 -11.67 17.83
N ILE A 47 -1.14 -12.94 18.06
CA ILE A 47 -1.21 -13.50 19.42
C ILE A 47 0.17 -13.89 19.91
N SER A 48 0.93 -14.64 19.09
CA SER A 48 2.21 -15.21 19.49
C SER A 48 3.42 -14.33 19.19
N GLY A 49 3.29 -13.32 18.29
CA GLY A 49 4.41 -12.55 17.78
C GLY A 49 5.31 -13.33 16.81
N THR A 50 4.91 -14.54 16.38
CA THR A 50 5.71 -15.36 15.48
C THR A 50 5.71 -14.77 14.07
N THR A 51 6.89 -14.58 13.48
CA THR A 51 7.02 -14.20 12.06
C THR A 51 6.68 -15.38 11.18
N LEU A 52 5.59 -15.27 10.39
CA LEU A 52 5.12 -16.32 9.50
C LEU A 52 5.84 -16.28 8.16
N PHE A 53 6.12 -15.08 7.65
CA PHE A 53 7.02 -14.88 6.52
C PHE A 53 7.69 -13.49 6.58
N LYS A 54 8.84 -13.42 5.90
CA LYS A 54 9.65 -12.21 5.70
C LYS A 54 10.13 -12.23 4.25
N ILE A 55 9.84 -11.19 3.48
CA ILE A 55 10.24 -11.08 2.07
C ILE A 55 11.02 -9.78 1.83
N PRO A 56 12.06 -9.80 0.96
CA PRO A 56 12.95 -8.66 0.75
C PRO A 56 12.34 -7.62 -0.20
N ILE A 57 11.14 -7.15 0.14
CA ILE A 57 10.47 -6.04 -0.55
C ILE A 57 9.94 -5.05 0.47
N THR A 58 9.78 -3.80 0.05
CA THR A 58 9.26 -2.75 0.91
C THR A 58 8.09 -2.06 0.22
N SER A 59 7.14 -1.60 1.01
CA SER A 59 6.01 -0.84 0.50
C SER A 59 6.25 0.66 0.65
N LYS A 60 6.02 1.42 -0.42
CA LYS A 60 6.08 2.89 -0.43
C LYS A 60 4.87 3.54 0.23
N VAL A 61 3.73 2.86 0.16
CA VAL A 61 2.44 3.30 0.71
C VAL A 61 1.84 2.19 1.56
N LYS A 62 0.82 2.49 2.36
CA LYS A 62 0.11 1.49 3.14
C LYS A 62 -0.41 0.38 2.23
N PRO A 63 -0.05 -0.89 2.47
CA PRO A 63 -0.57 -2.02 1.71
C PRO A 63 -2.08 -2.19 1.89
N VAL A 64 -2.72 -2.90 0.98
CA VAL A 64 -4.12 -3.31 1.10
C VAL A 64 -4.24 -4.82 0.97
N ILE A 65 -5.20 -5.41 1.68
CA ILE A 65 -5.42 -6.85 1.73
C ILE A 65 -6.86 -7.15 1.31
N SER A 66 -7.03 -8.19 0.53
CA SER A 66 -8.31 -8.73 0.13
C SER A 66 -8.23 -10.25 0.01
N GLY A 67 -8.91 -10.94 0.90
CA GLY A 67 -8.85 -12.41 0.98
C GLY A 67 -7.40 -12.90 1.08
N ASP A 68 -7.00 -13.76 0.18
CA ASP A 68 -5.66 -14.35 0.15
C ASP A 68 -4.61 -13.49 -0.60
N SER A 69 -4.93 -12.23 -0.93
CA SER A 69 -4.04 -11.35 -1.71
C SER A 69 -3.66 -10.10 -0.92
N ILE A 70 -2.37 -9.79 -0.91
CA ILE A 70 -1.80 -8.55 -0.40
C ILE A 70 -1.30 -7.74 -1.60
N PHE A 71 -1.72 -6.50 -1.70
CA PHE A 71 -1.27 -5.57 -2.73
C PHE A 71 -0.43 -4.47 -2.09
N LEU A 72 0.74 -4.24 -2.64
CA LEU A 72 1.63 -3.17 -2.21
C LEU A 72 2.29 -2.48 -3.41
N ILE A 73 2.78 -1.27 -3.21
CA ILE A 73 3.55 -0.54 -4.20
C ILE A 73 4.95 -0.33 -3.64
N THR A 74 5.95 -0.82 -4.36
CA THR A 74 7.35 -0.73 -3.95
C THR A 74 7.91 0.68 -4.12
N LYS A 75 9.13 0.92 -3.60
CA LYS A 75 9.86 2.18 -3.80
C LYS A 75 10.14 2.46 -5.29
N ASP A 76 10.25 1.41 -6.10
CA ASP A 76 10.48 1.48 -7.55
C ASP A 76 9.18 1.54 -8.37
N ASP A 77 8.05 1.83 -7.72
CA ASP A 77 6.72 1.93 -8.34
C ASP A 77 6.24 0.64 -9.00
N LEU A 78 6.63 -0.52 -8.46
CA LEU A 78 6.04 -1.80 -8.82
C LEU A 78 4.78 -2.04 -7.99
N LEU A 79 3.66 -2.33 -8.65
CA LEU A 79 2.49 -2.93 -8.02
C LEU A 79 2.76 -4.42 -7.87
N VAL A 80 2.85 -4.90 -6.65
CA VAL A 80 3.13 -6.30 -6.34
C VAL A 80 1.92 -6.91 -5.65
N CYS A 81 1.53 -8.10 -6.13
CA CYS A 81 0.53 -8.94 -5.47
C CYS A 81 1.23 -10.14 -4.83
N ILE A 82 0.95 -10.38 -3.55
CA ILE A 82 1.54 -11.44 -2.74
C ILE A 82 0.44 -12.36 -2.25
N ASN A 83 0.67 -13.67 -2.25
CA ASN A 83 -0.16 -14.63 -1.56
C ASN A 83 -0.02 -14.44 -0.04
N SER A 84 -1.10 -14.11 0.66
CA SER A 84 -1.08 -13.81 2.09
C SER A 84 -0.81 -15.02 2.99
N LYS A 85 -0.99 -16.25 2.47
CA LYS A 85 -0.72 -17.49 3.22
C LYS A 85 0.73 -17.92 3.13
N LYS A 86 1.32 -17.81 1.92
CA LYS A 86 2.66 -18.34 1.63
C LYS A 86 3.76 -17.28 1.57
N GLY A 87 3.42 -15.99 1.37
CA GLY A 87 4.39 -14.93 1.12
C GLY A 87 4.98 -14.95 -0.30
N GLU A 88 4.40 -15.72 -1.22
CA GLU A 88 4.85 -15.84 -2.61
C GLU A 88 4.36 -14.65 -3.43
N ILE A 89 5.23 -14.07 -4.26
CA ILE A 89 4.86 -13.03 -5.22
C ILE A 89 4.09 -13.70 -6.36
N LEU A 90 2.82 -13.30 -6.54
CA LEU A 90 1.96 -13.80 -7.60
C LEU A 90 2.22 -13.06 -8.92
N TYR A 91 2.41 -11.75 -8.85
CA TYR A 91 2.81 -10.92 -9.97
C TYR A 91 3.43 -9.61 -9.50
N SER A 92 4.15 -8.96 -10.43
CA SER A 92 4.73 -7.62 -10.25
C SER A 92 4.60 -6.84 -11.55
N ILE A 93 4.11 -5.59 -11.48
CA ILE A 93 3.84 -4.75 -12.65
C ILE A 93 4.40 -3.35 -12.40
N GLU A 94 5.16 -2.84 -13.35
CA GLU A 94 5.68 -1.48 -13.33
C GLU A 94 4.58 -0.50 -13.77
N ILE A 95 3.97 0.18 -12.78
CA ILE A 95 2.77 0.98 -13.01
C ILE A 95 3.05 2.43 -13.41
N SER A 96 4.19 3.00 -13.03
CA SER A 96 4.46 4.41 -13.33
C SER A 96 4.69 4.66 -14.80
N THR A 97 5.27 3.72 -15.56
CA THR A 97 5.40 3.82 -17.01
C THR A 97 4.03 3.78 -17.71
N GLU A 98 3.14 2.88 -17.30
CA GLU A 98 1.81 2.79 -17.88
C GLU A 98 0.96 4.02 -17.58
N ILE A 99 1.04 4.54 -16.35
CA ILE A 99 0.36 5.78 -15.96
C ILE A 99 0.93 6.98 -16.76
N ALA A 100 2.25 7.07 -16.90
CA ALA A 100 2.90 8.15 -17.62
C ALA A 100 2.51 8.18 -19.10
N LYS A 101 2.46 7.02 -19.76
CA LYS A 101 1.97 6.89 -21.14
C LYS A 101 0.53 7.40 -21.28
N PHE A 102 -0.35 7.01 -20.36
CA PHE A 102 -1.75 7.40 -20.40
C PHE A 102 -1.94 8.92 -20.17
N LEU A 103 -1.14 9.52 -19.29
CA LEU A 103 -1.22 10.94 -18.94
C LEU A 103 -0.39 11.83 -19.87
N ASP A 104 0.28 11.27 -20.88
CA ASP A 104 1.24 11.98 -21.75
C ASP A 104 2.27 12.80 -20.95
N THR A 105 2.89 12.16 -19.97
CA THR A 105 3.85 12.79 -19.06
C THR A 105 5.09 11.90 -18.86
N LYS A 106 6.08 12.41 -18.16
CA LYS A 106 7.30 11.65 -17.86
C LYS A 106 7.10 10.74 -16.64
N LYS A 107 7.64 9.52 -16.67
CA LYS A 107 7.60 8.57 -15.55
C LYS A 107 8.02 9.21 -14.22
N LYS A 108 9.08 10.04 -14.22
CA LYS A 108 9.58 10.74 -13.03
C LYS A 108 8.60 11.75 -12.43
N GLU A 109 7.52 12.08 -13.11
CA GLU A 109 6.47 12.99 -12.66
C GLU A 109 5.30 12.24 -12.01
N ILE A 110 5.35 10.90 -12.00
CA ILE A 110 4.35 10.05 -11.35
C ILE A 110 4.73 9.89 -9.88
N TYR A 111 3.99 10.55 -9.01
CA TYR A 111 4.16 10.46 -7.58
C TYR A 111 2.92 9.80 -6.95
N ILE A 112 3.08 8.55 -6.54
CA ILE A 112 2.02 7.77 -5.89
C ILE A 112 1.88 8.21 -4.44
N LYS A 113 0.67 8.48 -4.01
CA LYS A 113 0.35 8.95 -2.68
C LYS A 113 -0.26 7.88 -1.78
N SER A 114 -1.20 7.12 -2.30
CA SER A 114 -1.87 6.08 -1.55
C SER A 114 -2.47 5.02 -2.46
N LEU A 115 -2.70 3.86 -1.88
CA LEU A 115 -3.36 2.71 -2.47
C LEU A 115 -4.61 2.41 -1.64
N ALA A 116 -5.71 2.09 -2.30
CA ALA A 116 -6.93 1.61 -1.66
C ALA A 116 -7.53 0.48 -2.50
N LEU A 117 -8.30 -0.39 -1.86
CA LEU A 117 -9.10 -1.42 -2.53
C LEU A 117 -10.57 -1.10 -2.31
N VAL A 118 -11.32 -0.93 -3.39
CA VAL A 118 -12.74 -0.60 -3.36
C VAL A 118 -13.47 -1.38 -4.43
N ASN A 119 -14.51 -2.13 -4.06
CA ASN A 119 -15.31 -2.94 -4.99
C ASN A 119 -14.45 -3.83 -5.90
N SER A 120 -13.44 -4.49 -5.32
CA SER A 120 -12.50 -5.37 -6.02
C SER A 120 -11.61 -4.68 -7.06
N ASP A 121 -11.53 -3.35 -7.05
CA ASP A 121 -10.59 -2.56 -7.85
C ASP A 121 -9.56 -1.88 -6.96
N LEU A 122 -8.31 -1.85 -7.42
CA LEU A 122 -7.24 -1.10 -6.79
C LEU A 122 -7.29 0.36 -7.28
N HIS A 123 -7.39 1.28 -6.34
CA HIS A 123 -7.39 2.72 -6.59
C HIS A 123 -6.05 3.29 -6.15
N ILE A 124 -5.26 3.75 -7.12
CA ILE A 124 -3.97 4.41 -6.87
C ILE A 124 -4.15 5.91 -7.01
N PHE A 125 -3.92 6.63 -5.92
CA PHE A 125 -4.04 8.09 -5.87
C PHE A 125 -2.69 8.74 -6.11
N LEU A 126 -2.65 9.71 -7.03
CA LEU A 126 -1.45 10.44 -7.39
C LEU A 126 -1.44 11.85 -6.77
N HIS A 127 -0.25 12.40 -6.55
CA HIS A 127 -0.08 13.75 -6.01
C HIS A 127 -0.65 14.85 -6.90
N ASN A 128 -0.73 14.61 -8.22
CA ASN A 128 -1.26 15.55 -9.21
C ASN A 128 -2.78 15.48 -9.39
N SER A 129 -3.50 14.91 -8.41
CA SER A 129 -4.96 14.81 -8.38
C SER A 129 -5.57 13.82 -9.37
N TYR A 130 -4.83 12.83 -9.81
CA TYR A 130 -5.42 11.72 -10.56
C TYR A 130 -5.64 10.51 -9.66
N VAL A 131 -6.68 9.76 -9.96
CA VAL A 131 -6.91 8.42 -9.44
C VAL A 131 -6.89 7.43 -10.59
N VAL A 132 -6.05 6.42 -10.47
CA VAL A 132 -5.92 5.35 -11.44
C VAL A 132 -6.57 4.11 -10.87
N LYS A 133 -7.53 3.56 -11.60
CA LYS A 133 -8.21 2.31 -11.22
C LYS A 133 -7.59 1.14 -11.96
N PHE A 134 -7.18 0.14 -11.20
CA PHE A 134 -6.67 -1.12 -11.71
C PHE A 134 -7.62 -2.26 -11.31
N LYS A 135 -7.75 -3.25 -12.17
CA LYS A 135 -8.24 -4.56 -11.73
C LYS A 135 -7.21 -5.17 -10.76
N VAL A 136 -7.64 -6.03 -9.86
CA VAL A 136 -6.73 -6.81 -9.00
C VAL A 136 -5.74 -7.69 -9.79
N THR A 137 -5.94 -7.85 -11.09
CA THR A 137 -5.01 -8.50 -12.02
C THR A 137 -3.90 -7.57 -12.55
N GLY A 138 -3.90 -6.29 -12.14
CA GLY A 138 -2.90 -5.30 -12.55
C GLY A 138 -3.19 -4.57 -13.87
N ILE A 139 -4.37 -4.74 -14.45
CA ILE A 139 -4.76 -4.06 -15.70
C ILE A 139 -5.44 -2.73 -15.37
N ILE A 140 -4.99 -1.64 -16.00
CA ILE A 140 -5.64 -0.32 -15.87
C ILE A 140 -7.06 -0.40 -16.44
N LYS A 141 -8.04 0.05 -15.65
CA LYS A 141 -9.43 0.24 -16.08
C LYS A 141 -9.67 1.64 -16.62
N ASN A 142 -9.33 2.63 -15.81
CA ASN A 142 -9.50 4.04 -16.17
C ASN A 142 -8.59 4.93 -15.30
N ILE A 143 -8.44 6.18 -15.76
CA ILE A 143 -7.77 7.25 -15.01
C ILE A 143 -8.70 8.45 -14.97
N ASN A 144 -9.03 8.93 -13.78
CA ASN A 144 -9.89 10.06 -13.56
C ASN A 144 -9.15 11.19 -12.83
N LYS A 145 -9.47 12.42 -13.18
CA LYS A 145 -8.95 13.59 -12.48
C LYS A 145 -9.91 13.96 -11.35
N LEU A 146 -9.38 14.08 -10.14
CA LEU A 146 -10.15 14.59 -9.00
C LEU A 146 -10.34 16.11 -9.12
N PRO A 147 -11.47 16.66 -8.67
CA PRO A 147 -11.75 18.08 -8.79
C PRO A 147 -10.83 18.96 -7.94
N LYS A 148 -10.23 18.40 -6.89
CA LYS A 148 -9.29 19.07 -5.99
C LYS A 148 -8.11 18.20 -5.64
N LYS A 149 -6.97 18.83 -5.34
CA LYS A 149 -5.74 18.14 -4.93
C LYS A 149 -5.98 17.37 -3.63
N ILE A 150 -5.50 16.14 -3.60
CA ILE A 150 -5.58 15.28 -2.43
C ILE A 150 -4.39 15.54 -1.48
N ASN A 151 -4.66 15.83 -0.21
CA ASN A 151 -3.64 16.08 0.82
C ASN A 151 -3.57 14.97 1.87
N SER A 152 -4.61 14.17 2.05
CA SER A 152 -4.64 13.00 2.93
C SER A 152 -4.83 11.72 2.14
N SER A 153 -4.63 10.57 2.76
CA SER A 153 -5.16 9.32 2.22
C SER A 153 -6.69 9.42 2.20
N PRO A 154 -7.35 9.01 1.12
CA PRO A 154 -8.80 9.03 1.04
C PRO A 154 -9.42 7.95 1.94
N VAL A 155 -10.63 8.22 2.39
CA VAL A 155 -11.52 7.26 3.05
C VAL A 155 -12.69 6.99 2.13
N PHE A 156 -13.14 5.75 2.07
CA PHE A 156 -14.30 5.34 1.28
C PHE A 156 -15.44 4.99 2.23
N VAL A 157 -16.59 5.59 2.01
CA VAL A 157 -17.81 5.31 2.77
C VAL A 157 -18.93 5.14 1.75
N ASP A 158 -19.53 3.97 1.71
CA ASP A 158 -20.52 3.59 0.70
C ASP A 158 -19.97 3.80 -0.72
N ASN A 159 -20.55 4.72 -1.48
CA ASN A 159 -20.09 5.07 -2.83
C ASN A 159 -19.24 6.35 -2.87
N SER A 160 -19.04 7.01 -1.73
CA SER A 160 -18.37 8.31 -1.65
C SER A 160 -16.89 8.17 -1.35
N ILE A 161 -16.07 9.05 -1.94
CA ILE A 161 -14.65 9.23 -1.66
C ILE A 161 -14.50 10.49 -0.81
N ILE A 162 -13.94 10.37 0.39
CA ILE A 162 -13.73 11.48 1.32
C ILE A 162 -12.24 11.73 1.50
N TYR A 163 -11.79 12.95 1.30
CA TYR A 163 -10.39 13.34 1.50
C TYR A 163 -10.22 14.80 1.87
N LEU A 164 -9.04 15.16 2.38
CA LEU A 164 -8.69 16.54 2.70
C LEU A 164 -8.00 17.22 1.51
N ASN A 165 -8.43 18.46 1.25
CA ASN A 165 -7.71 19.42 0.43
C ASN A 165 -7.42 20.68 1.26
N LYS A 166 -6.17 20.86 1.68
CA LYS A 166 -5.80 21.90 2.66
C LYS A 166 -6.70 21.81 3.92
N ASN A 167 -7.48 22.85 4.19
CA ASN A 167 -8.40 22.92 5.34
C ASN A 167 -9.85 22.55 4.98
N LYS A 168 -10.07 21.91 3.83
CA LYS A 168 -11.41 21.56 3.35
C LYS A 168 -11.56 20.05 3.27
N LEU A 169 -12.66 19.54 3.79
CA LEU A 169 -13.12 18.18 3.55
C LEU A 169 -13.83 18.13 2.20
N ILE A 170 -13.42 17.22 1.33
CA ILE A 170 -14.01 17.00 0.02
C ILE A 170 -14.73 15.66 0.06
N VAL A 171 -15.96 15.64 -0.39
CA VAL A 171 -16.79 14.43 -0.57
C VAL A 171 -17.17 14.35 -2.04
N LEU A 172 -16.96 13.20 -2.65
CA LEU A 172 -17.30 12.91 -4.04
C LEU A 172 -18.12 11.63 -4.07
N ASP A 173 -19.24 11.64 -4.76
CA ASP A 173 -20.14 10.51 -5.01
C ASP A 173 -19.84 9.85 -6.36
#